data_cb030ed8d6284d9b2a4adb2549af2f13
#
_entry.id   cb030ed8d6284d9b2a4adb2549af2f13
#
_cell.length_a   1.000
_cell.length_b   1.000
_cell.length_c   1.000
_cell.angle_alpha   90.00
_cell.angle_beta   90.00
_cell.angle_gamma   90.00
#
_symmetry.space_group_name_H-M   'P 1'
#
loop_
_entity.id
_entity.type
_entity.pdbx_description
1 polymer ?
#
loop_
_entity_poly.entity_id
_entity_poly.type
_entity_poly.pdbx_seq_one_letter_code
_entity_poly.pdbx_strand_id
1 'polypeptide(L)'
;CPACLPSPGPLLSVWATAQQDSRIQRRGRYLPASTAHPAKMLPAIAATAITHYTQPGELVLDPMCGIGTTLVEAIHLGRDAVGVEFEERWAHLAAAGIAHARRQGATGSAEVFCGDARQLPAVLPAHLARRVALVITSPPYGPSVHGQVRAEQRSGQGGGVRKYDNRYSRDPANLAHHGLDDMLAGFTRILTGCRALLRPGGIVAVTARPWRQHGELVDLPAAVLAAETRAGLIPAACHVALLAGLRGDHRVARPSFFQLDNIRKARRRVSPGT
;
A
#
# COMPACT_ATOMS: atom_id res chain seq x y z
N CYS A 1 7.42 29.76 -13.39
CA CYS A 1 7.29 29.42 -14.81
C CYS A 1 6.94 27.94 -14.95
N PRO A 2 5.84 27.52 -15.66
CA PRO A 2 5.47 26.10 -15.81
C PRO A 2 6.50 25.26 -16.57
N ALA A 3 7.52 25.88 -17.16
CA ALA A 3 8.54 25.20 -17.99
C ALA A 3 9.73 24.63 -17.21
N CYS A 4 9.78 24.78 -15.88
CA CYS A 4 10.95 24.41 -15.07
C CYS A 4 10.72 23.22 -14.14
N LEU A 5 9.65 22.43 -14.33
CA LEU A 5 9.57 21.15 -13.64
C LEU A 5 10.53 20.18 -14.33
N PRO A 6 11.45 19.52 -13.60
CA PRO A 6 12.31 18.52 -14.19
C PRO A 6 11.43 17.45 -14.80
N SER A 7 11.68 17.10 -16.07
CA SER A 7 11.06 15.93 -16.71
C SER A 7 11.25 14.73 -15.78
N PRO A 8 10.23 13.89 -15.58
CA PRO A 8 10.41 12.66 -14.82
C PRO A 8 11.60 11.92 -15.43
N GLY A 9 12.59 11.61 -14.62
CA GLY A 9 13.74 10.84 -15.03
C GLY A 9 13.32 9.48 -15.63
N PRO A 10 14.24 8.74 -16.25
CA PRO A 10 13.91 7.47 -16.85
C PRO A 10 13.26 6.52 -15.84
N LEU A 11 12.26 5.76 -16.30
CA LEU A 11 11.56 4.74 -15.50
C LEU A 11 12.56 3.67 -15.05
N LEU A 12 13.04 3.77 -13.82
CA LEU A 12 13.93 2.77 -13.26
C LEU A 12 13.14 1.52 -12.90
N SER A 13 13.65 0.35 -13.28
CA SER A 13 13.08 -0.94 -12.90
C SER A 13 13.15 -1.21 -11.40
N VAL A 14 14.07 -0.53 -10.68
CA VAL A 14 14.25 -0.64 -9.23
C VAL A 14 14.07 0.72 -8.58
N TRP A 15 13.12 0.79 -7.64
CA TRP A 15 12.84 2.00 -6.86
C TRP A 15 13.49 1.91 -5.47
N ALA A 16 14.35 2.84 -5.15
CA ALA A 16 15.04 2.88 -3.85
C ALA A 16 14.14 3.45 -2.73
N THR A 17 13.03 2.79 -2.45
CA THR A 17 11.95 3.30 -1.59
C THR A 17 12.24 3.21 -0.08
N ALA A 18 13.21 2.43 0.36
CA ALA A 18 13.53 2.25 1.77
C ALA A 18 14.89 2.85 2.18
N GLN A 19 15.27 4.00 1.61
CA GLN A 19 16.44 4.75 2.07
C GLN A 19 16.33 5.14 3.55
N GLN A 20 15.11 5.43 3.98
CA GLN A 20 14.72 5.57 5.38
C GLN A 20 13.77 4.43 5.77
N ASP A 21 13.79 4.03 7.05
CA ASP A 21 12.83 3.03 7.52
C ASP A 21 11.39 3.60 7.60
N SER A 22 10.41 2.71 7.66
CA SER A 22 8.99 3.08 7.69
C SER A 22 8.62 4.01 8.85
N ARG A 23 9.31 3.91 9.99
CA ARG A 23 9.06 4.76 11.16
C ARG A 23 9.52 6.19 10.89
N ILE A 24 10.69 6.34 10.28
CA ILE A 24 11.23 7.67 9.92
C ILE A 24 10.35 8.31 8.85
N GLN A 25 9.97 7.57 7.80
CA GLN A 25 9.10 8.07 6.74
C GLN A 25 7.74 8.56 7.26
N ARG A 26 7.25 7.99 8.37
CA ARG A 26 5.95 8.35 8.97
C ARG A 26 6.05 9.40 10.06
N ARG A 27 7.22 9.64 10.60
CA ARG A 27 7.40 10.57 11.74
C ARG A 27 6.97 11.99 11.36
N GLY A 28 6.03 12.55 12.15
CA GLY A 28 5.47 13.87 11.93
C GLY A 28 4.50 13.97 10.76
N ARG A 29 4.65 13.15 9.74
CA ARG A 29 3.83 13.15 8.52
C ARG A 29 2.47 12.46 8.69
N TYR A 30 2.41 11.47 9.57
CA TYR A 30 1.19 10.70 9.85
C TYR A 30 0.81 10.77 11.32
N LEU A 31 -0.48 10.64 11.59
CA LEU A 31 -0.98 10.56 12.96
C LEU A 31 -0.43 9.31 13.68
N PRO A 32 -0.05 9.40 14.96
CA PRO A 32 0.42 8.24 15.74
C PRO A 32 -0.56 7.06 15.72
N ALA A 33 -1.87 7.33 15.76
CA ALA A 33 -2.92 6.32 15.68
C ALA A 33 -2.85 5.45 14.41
N SER A 34 -2.26 5.95 13.32
CA SER A 34 -2.08 5.20 12.08
C SER A 34 -1.24 3.93 12.25
N THR A 35 -0.47 3.83 13.34
CA THR A 35 0.33 2.63 13.64
C THR A 35 -0.53 1.42 13.97
N ALA A 36 -1.78 1.60 14.38
CA ALA A 36 -2.69 0.52 14.74
C ALA A 36 -3.19 -0.30 13.54
N HIS A 37 -3.15 0.23 12.32
CA HIS A 37 -3.59 -0.53 11.14
C HIS A 37 -2.65 -1.73 10.87
N PRO A 38 -3.19 -2.93 10.60
CA PRO A 38 -2.38 -4.15 10.48
C PRO A 38 -1.41 -4.14 9.30
N ALA A 39 -1.80 -3.61 8.15
CA ALA A 39 -0.97 -3.55 6.95
C ALA A 39 -0.98 -2.14 6.35
N LYS A 40 0.19 -1.61 6.02
CA LYS A 40 0.35 -0.25 5.47
C LYS A 40 1.39 -0.25 4.37
N MET A 41 1.05 0.36 3.24
CA MET A 41 2.03 0.64 2.19
C MET A 41 3.15 1.54 2.73
N LEU A 42 4.40 1.31 2.31
CA LEU A 42 5.51 2.21 2.64
C LEU A 42 5.28 3.56 1.94
N PRO A 43 5.35 4.71 2.64
CA PRO A 43 5.07 6.01 2.03
C PRO A 43 5.85 6.29 0.75
N ALA A 44 7.15 5.99 0.74
CA ALA A 44 7.99 6.21 -0.43
C ALA A 44 7.57 5.36 -1.66
N ILE A 45 6.91 4.22 -1.50
CA ILE A 45 6.35 3.46 -2.64
C ILE A 45 5.21 4.26 -3.27
N ALA A 46 4.26 4.74 -2.45
CA ALA A 46 3.17 5.57 -2.93
C ALA A 46 3.69 6.85 -3.59
N ALA A 47 4.58 7.57 -2.91
CA ALA A 47 5.16 8.81 -3.42
C ALA A 47 5.88 8.61 -4.76
N THR A 48 6.68 7.55 -4.90
CA THR A 48 7.39 7.23 -6.13
C THR A 48 6.42 6.96 -7.28
N ALA A 49 5.42 6.09 -7.05
CA ALA A 49 4.42 5.78 -8.09
C ALA A 49 3.63 7.03 -8.50
N ILE A 50 3.17 7.84 -7.53
CA ILE A 50 2.43 9.07 -7.80
C ILE A 50 3.27 10.05 -8.62
N THR A 51 4.50 10.31 -8.21
CA THR A 51 5.40 11.23 -8.93
C THR A 51 5.68 10.74 -10.36
N HIS A 52 5.75 9.43 -10.54
CA HIS A 52 6.15 8.81 -11.80
C HIS A 52 5.03 8.79 -12.83
N TYR A 53 3.79 8.54 -12.39
CA TYR A 53 2.66 8.30 -13.27
C TYR A 53 1.64 9.44 -13.31
N THR A 54 1.87 10.51 -12.54
CA THR A 54 0.94 11.65 -12.50
C THR A 54 1.64 13.00 -12.49
N GLN A 55 0.89 14.04 -12.87
CA GLN A 55 1.29 15.44 -12.73
C GLN A 55 0.50 16.10 -11.58
N PRO A 56 0.98 17.23 -11.00
CA PRO A 56 0.19 18.03 -10.07
C PRO A 56 -1.21 18.35 -10.59
N GLY A 57 -2.21 18.27 -9.73
CA GLY A 57 -3.63 18.45 -10.07
C GLY A 57 -4.32 17.23 -10.68
N GLU A 58 -3.61 16.15 -11.00
CA GLU A 58 -4.22 14.91 -11.48
C GLU A 58 -4.81 14.08 -10.33
N LEU A 59 -5.82 13.26 -10.65
CA LEU A 59 -6.56 12.47 -9.70
C LEU A 59 -5.95 11.08 -9.49
N VAL A 60 -5.67 10.77 -8.22
CA VAL A 60 -5.20 9.45 -7.76
C VAL A 60 -6.32 8.74 -7.01
N LEU A 61 -6.52 7.45 -7.25
CA LEU A 61 -7.48 6.60 -6.55
C LEU A 61 -6.77 5.47 -5.80
N ASP A 62 -7.14 5.26 -4.54
CA ASP A 62 -6.82 4.04 -3.81
C ASP A 62 -8.12 3.34 -3.38
N PRO A 63 -8.52 2.23 -4.03
CA PRO A 63 -9.78 1.55 -3.76
C PRO A 63 -9.79 0.75 -2.45
N MET A 64 -8.66 0.61 -1.77
CA MET A 64 -8.53 -0.06 -0.47
C MET A 64 -7.54 0.70 0.41
N CYS A 65 -7.87 1.97 0.68
CA CYS A 65 -6.89 2.96 1.14
C CYS A 65 -6.44 2.78 2.60
N GLY A 66 -7.11 1.97 3.39
CA GLY A 66 -6.77 1.78 4.80
C GLY A 66 -6.74 3.11 5.55
N ILE A 67 -5.60 3.41 6.13
CA ILE A 67 -5.34 4.69 6.83
C ILE A 67 -4.97 5.85 5.88
N GLY A 68 -5.16 5.70 4.57
CA GLY A 68 -4.95 6.74 3.59
C GLY A 68 -3.49 7.06 3.27
N THR A 69 -2.57 6.09 3.27
CA THR A 69 -1.16 6.37 2.93
C THR A 69 -1.05 6.99 1.54
N THR A 70 -1.70 6.41 0.54
CA THR A 70 -1.73 6.94 -0.82
C THR A 70 -2.30 8.35 -0.88
N LEU A 71 -3.40 8.61 -0.16
CA LEU A 71 -4.09 9.90 -0.15
C LEU A 71 -3.20 11.00 0.44
N VAL A 72 -2.56 10.72 1.58
CA VAL A 72 -1.64 11.65 2.25
C VAL A 72 -0.45 11.99 1.34
N GLU A 73 0.17 10.97 0.69
CA GLU A 73 1.28 11.23 -0.21
C GLU A 73 0.84 12.00 -1.46
N ALA A 74 -0.34 11.70 -2.03
CA ALA A 74 -0.87 12.40 -3.19
C ALA A 74 -1.04 13.89 -2.93
N ILE A 75 -1.72 14.27 -1.83
CA ILE A 75 -1.98 15.68 -1.54
C ILE A 75 -0.72 16.47 -1.18
N HIS A 76 0.26 15.84 -0.55
CA HIS A 76 1.56 16.47 -0.32
C HIS A 76 2.35 16.70 -1.61
N LEU A 77 2.10 15.89 -2.63
CA LEU A 77 2.68 16.02 -3.97
C LEU A 77 1.85 16.93 -4.90
N GLY A 78 0.81 17.59 -4.37
CA GLY A 78 -0.06 18.48 -5.14
C GLY A 78 -1.02 17.76 -6.10
N ARG A 79 -1.33 16.49 -5.86
CA ARG A 79 -2.33 15.72 -6.60
C ARG A 79 -3.63 15.68 -5.82
N ASP A 80 -4.74 15.57 -6.52
CA ASP A 80 -6.00 15.24 -5.88
C ASP A 80 -6.11 13.73 -5.66
N ALA A 81 -6.83 13.31 -4.63
CA ALA A 81 -6.94 11.90 -4.32
C ALA A 81 -8.33 11.50 -3.81
N VAL A 82 -8.72 10.29 -4.13
CA VAL A 82 -9.94 9.66 -3.61
C VAL A 82 -9.59 8.27 -3.08
N GLY A 83 -10.14 7.93 -1.92
CA GLY A 83 -9.98 6.60 -1.33
C GLY A 83 -11.30 5.93 -1.04
N VAL A 84 -11.32 4.61 -1.13
CA VAL A 84 -12.40 3.78 -0.59
C VAL A 84 -11.83 2.90 0.51
N GLU A 85 -12.52 2.82 1.64
CA GLU A 85 -12.14 1.98 2.76
C GLU A 85 -13.37 1.24 3.28
N PHE A 86 -13.23 -0.07 3.47
CA PHE A 86 -14.32 -0.93 3.91
C PHE A 86 -14.68 -0.74 5.38
N GLU A 87 -13.68 -0.54 6.24
CA GLU A 87 -13.87 -0.40 7.67
C GLU A 87 -13.99 1.08 8.09
N GLU A 88 -15.14 1.46 8.63
CA GLU A 88 -15.44 2.83 9.04
C GLU A 88 -14.34 3.45 9.94
N ARG A 89 -13.80 2.68 10.89
CA ARG A 89 -12.72 3.15 11.77
C ARG A 89 -11.45 3.59 11.01
N TRP A 90 -11.11 2.88 9.93
CA TRP A 90 -9.95 3.22 9.13
C TRP A 90 -10.25 4.36 8.17
N ALA A 91 -11.48 4.42 7.63
CA ALA A 91 -11.95 5.56 6.84
C ALA A 91 -11.90 6.86 7.67
N HIS A 92 -12.38 6.86 8.91
CA HIS A 92 -12.26 7.99 9.82
C HIS A 92 -10.81 8.38 10.11
N LEU A 93 -9.92 7.39 10.28
CA LEU A 93 -8.50 7.66 10.50
C LEU A 93 -7.81 8.21 9.25
N ALA A 94 -8.21 7.75 8.07
CA ALA A 94 -7.73 8.30 6.79
C ALA A 94 -8.18 9.76 6.63
N ALA A 95 -9.45 10.08 6.91
CA ALA A 95 -9.95 11.46 6.89
C ALA A 95 -9.20 12.37 7.87
N ALA A 96 -8.94 11.89 9.09
CA ALA A 96 -8.12 12.61 10.07
C ALA A 96 -6.67 12.81 9.58
N GLY A 97 -6.09 11.81 8.88
CA GLY A 97 -4.78 11.87 8.24
C GLY A 97 -4.72 12.94 7.14
N ILE A 98 -5.75 13.02 6.30
CA ILE A 98 -5.90 14.06 5.26
C ILE A 98 -5.94 15.45 5.91
N ALA A 99 -6.77 15.63 6.95
CA ALA A 99 -6.84 16.89 7.68
C ALA A 99 -5.51 17.27 8.32
N HIS A 100 -4.75 16.29 8.84
CA HIS A 100 -3.41 16.50 9.37
C HIS A 100 -2.44 16.96 8.28
N ALA A 101 -2.41 16.31 7.12
CA ALA A 101 -1.57 16.68 5.98
C ALA A 101 -1.88 18.09 5.46
N ARG A 102 -3.16 18.48 5.42
CA ARG A 102 -3.57 19.87 5.07
C ARG A 102 -2.99 20.90 6.05
N ARG A 103 -2.98 20.61 7.35
CA ARG A 103 -2.34 21.49 8.36
C ARG A 103 -0.82 21.57 8.19
N GLN A 104 -0.22 20.59 7.54
CA GLN A 104 1.21 20.59 7.19
C GLN A 104 1.52 21.32 5.86
N GLY A 105 0.52 21.92 5.21
CA GLY A 105 0.68 22.65 3.96
C GLY A 105 0.57 21.80 2.71
N ALA A 106 -0.04 20.59 2.79
CA ALA A 106 -0.35 19.81 1.59
C ALA A 106 -1.31 20.62 0.68
N THR A 107 -0.97 20.69 -0.61
CA THR A 107 -1.64 21.56 -1.58
C THR A 107 -2.74 20.87 -2.39
N GLY A 108 -2.71 19.54 -2.49
CA GLY A 108 -3.77 18.77 -3.13
C GLY A 108 -4.99 18.60 -2.23
N SER A 109 -6.08 18.08 -2.79
CA SER A 109 -7.30 17.72 -2.07
C SER A 109 -7.46 16.21 -1.98
N ALA A 110 -8.07 15.71 -0.89
CA ALA A 110 -8.43 14.30 -0.83
C ALA A 110 -9.74 14.09 -0.07
N GLU A 111 -10.42 13.01 -0.46
CA GLU A 111 -11.63 12.52 0.19
C GLU A 111 -11.59 11.01 0.33
N VAL A 112 -12.20 10.49 1.40
CA VAL A 112 -12.33 9.05 1.64
C VAL A 112 -13.78 8.68 1.82
N PHE A 113 -14.20 7.62 1.14
CA PHE A 113 -15.55 7.05 1.19
C PHE A 113 -15.51 5.71 1.93
N CYS A 114 -16.40 5.53 2.90
CA CYS A 114 -16.59 4.24 3.54
C CYS A 114 -17.47 3.37 2.67
N GLY A 115 -17.00 2.18 2.26
CA GLY A 115 -17.77 1.30 1.39
C GLY A 115 -16.98 0.10 0.87
N ASP A 116 -17.69 -0.77 0.17
CA ASP A 116 -17.10 -1.96 -0.44
C ASP A 116 -16.59 -1.63 -1.86
N ALA A 117 -15.28 -1.64 -2.04
CA ALA A 117 -14.66 -1.37 -3.33
C ALA A 117 -15.07 -2.36 -4.45
N ARG A 118 -15.60 -3.52 -4.12
CA ARG A 118 -16.19 -4.46 -5.11
C ARG A 118 -17.42 -3.88 -5.80
N GLN A 119 -17.99 -2.81 -5.25
CA GLN A 119 -19.14 -2.09 -5.80
C GLN A 119 -18.74 -0.84 -6.60
N LEU A 120 -17.45 -0.63 -6.87
CA LEU A 120 -17.01 0.45 -7.76
C LEU A 120 -17.61 0.27 -9.17
N PRO A 121 -17.99 1.38 -9.84
CA PRO A 121 -17.84 2.78 -9.42
C PRO A 121 -18.96 3.34 -8.53
N ALA A 122 -20.00 2.54 -8.20
CA ALA A 122 -21.21 3.04 -7.53
C ALA A 122 -20.97 3.68 -6.14
N VAL A 123 -19.87 3.31 -5.46
CA VAL A 123 -19.49 3.88 -4.15
C VAL A 123 -18.96 5.32 -4.28
N LEU A 124 -18.57 5.74 -5.48
CA LEU A 124 -17.95 7.04 -5.72
C LEU A 124 -18.89 7.98 -6.49
N PRO A 125 -18.72 9.30 -6.34
CA PRO A 125 -19.47 10.27 -7.14
C PRO A 125 -19.30 10.06 -8.65
N ALA A 126 -20.40 10.10 -9.40
CA ALA A 126 -20.43 9.80 -10.83
C ALA A 126 -19.50 10.70 -11.67
N HIS A 127 -19.25 11.93 -11.21
CA HIS A 127 -18.36 12.88 -11.90
C HIS A 127 -16.88 12.43 -11.93
N LEU A 128 -16.49 11.41 -11.14
CA LEU A 128 -15.15 10.86 -11.13
C LEU A 128 -14.91 9.83 -12.26
N ALA A 129 -15.98 9.42 -12.96
CA ALA A 129 -15.87 8.49 -14.07
C ALA A 129 -14.91 9.02 -15.15
N ARG A 130 -13.97 8.17 -15.59
CA ARG A 130 -12.95 8.47 -16.61
C ARG A 130 -12.03 9.67 -16.30
N ARG A 131 -11.83 9.99 -15.00
CA ARG A 131 -10.96 11.09 -14.56
C ARG A 131 -9.70 10.63 -13.81
N VAL A 132 -9.67 9.40 -13.33
CA VAL A 132 -8.55 8.89 -12.54
C VAL A 132 -7.32 8.70 -13.44
N ALA A 133 -6.22 9.36 -13.11
CA ALA A 133 -4.95 9.23 -13.80
C ALA A 133 -4.16 8.01 -13.32
N LEU A 134 -4.19 7.75 -12.01
CA LEU A 134 -3.49 6.65 -11.37
C LEU A 134 -4.39 5.98 -10.32
N VAL A 135 -4.55 4.68 -10.43
CA VAL A 135 -4.98 3.83 -9.32
C VAL A 135 -3.72 3.27 -8.67
N ILE A 136 -3.58 3.38 -7.34
CA ILE A 136 -2.49 2.74 -6.60
C ILE A 136 -3.05 2.04 -5.38
N THR A 137 -2.77 0.74 -5.26
CA THR A 137 -3.33 -0.08 -4.18
C THR A 137 -2.45 -1.28 -3.84
N SER A 138 -2.84 -2.02 -2.81
CA SER A 138 -2.27 -3.33 -2.49
C SER A 138 -3.38 -4.27 -2.06
N PRO A 139 -3.46 -5.51 -2.60
CA PRO A 139 -4.45 -6.46 -2.14
C PRO A 139 -4.20 -6.87 -0.69
N PRO A 140 -5.22 -7.26 0.07
CA PRO A 140 -5.03 -7.88 1.37
C PRO A 140 -4.25 -9.20 1.21
N TYR A 141 -3.38 -9.49 2.18
CA TYR A 141 -2.51 -10.67 2.12
C TYR A 141 -3.13 -11.91 2.80
N GLY A 142 -4.46 -11.92 3.00
CA GLY A 142 -5.19 -13.00 3.61
C GLY A 142 -4.98 -13.17 5.12
N PRO A 143 -5.56 -14.24 5.72
CA PRO A 143 -5.60 -14.44 7.18
C PRO A 143 -4.22 -14.61 7.84
N SER A 144 -3.21 -15.01 7.08
CA SER A 144 -1.83 -15.23 7.59
C SER A 144 -1.10 -13.95 8.02
N VAL A 145 -1.67 -12.79 7.72
CA VAL A 145 -1.03 -11.48 7.88
C VAL A 145 -1.58 -10.69 9.08
N HIS A 146 -2.46 -11.28 9.88
CA HIS A 146 -3.00 -10.64 11.07
C HIS A 146 -1.96 -10.52 12.19
N GLY A 147 -1.81 -9.32 12.74
CA GLY A 147 -0.99 -8.99 13.88
C GLY A 147 0.29 -8.23 13.56
N GLN A 148 0.63 -7.25 14.39
CA GLN A 148 1.92 -6.55 14.36
C GLN A 148 2.85 -7.14 15.41
N VAL A 149 4.13 -7.28 15.04
CA VAL A 149 5.22 -7.66 15.95
C VAL A 149 6.09 -6.43 16.18
N ARG A 150 6.33 -6.01 17.40
CA ARG A 150 7.35 -5.00 17.71
C ARG A 150 8.53 -5.68 18.36
N ALA A 151 9.75 -5.28 17.99
CA ALA A 151 10.92 -5.59 18.78
C ALA A 151 10.85 -4.75 20.06
N GLU A 152 10.79 -5.40 21.22
CA GLU A 152 11.04 -4.72 22.51
C GLU A 152 12.55 -4.59 22.67
N GLN A 153 13.06 -3.36 22.72
CA GLN A 153 14.37 -3.11 23.28
C GLN A 153 14.24 -3.20 24.82
N ARG A 154 14.54 -4.35 25.36
CA ARG A 154 14.82 -4.47 26.80
C ARG A 154 16.28 -4.10 27.01
N SER A 155 16.52 -3.10 27.83
CA SER A 155 17.84 -2.83 28.40
C SER A 155 18.28 -4.08 29.19
N GLY A 156 19.24 -4.82 28.65
CA GLY A 156 20.01 -5.76 29.42
C GLY A 156 19.96 -7.25 29.12
N GLN A 157 19.00 -7.82 28.39
CA GLN A 157 19.03 -9.23 27.96
C GLN A 157 17.99 -9.51 26.86
N GLY A 158 18.42 -10.18 25.81
CA GLY A 158 17.67 -10.79 24.73
C GLY A 158 16.37 -10.11 24.31
N GLY A 159 16.38 -9.33 23.25
CA GLY A 159 15.21 -8.59 22.74
C GLY A 159 14.00 -9.49 22.51
N GLY A 160 12.97 -9.34 23.30
CA GLY A 160 11.68 -9.98 23.15
C GLY A 160 10.92 -9.39 21.94
N VAL A 161 10.03 -10.17 21.37
CA VAL A 161 9.14 -9.72 20.32
C VAL A 161 7.71 -9.86 20.82
N ARG A 162 7.03 -8.74 20.97
CA ARG A 162 5.62 -8.72 21.32
C ARG A 162 4.77 -8.69 20.06
N LYS A 163 3.85 -9.64 19.94
CA LYS A 163 2.82 -9.64 18.90
C LYS A 163 1.68 -8.75 19.36
N TYR A 164 1.39 -7.70 18.60
CA TYR A 164 0.19 -6.88 18.78
C TYR A 164 -0.92 -7.47 17.92
N ASP A 165 -2.09 -7.69 18.51
CA ASP A 165 -3.24 -8.25 17.83
C ASP A 165 -4.04 -7.16 17.10
N ASN A 166 -3.36 -6.45 16.19
CA ASN A 166 -4.01 -5.51 15.30
C ASN A 166 -4.70 -6.31 14.20
N ARG A 167 -6.00 -6.43 14.29
CA ARG A 167 -6.83 -7.21 13.35
C ARG A 167 -7.70 -6.27 12.53
N TYR A 168 -8.05 -6.72 11.36
CA TYR A 168 -9.22 -6.22 10.64
C TYR A 168 -10.51 -6.55 11.41
N SER A 169 -11.63 -5.91 11.04
CA SER A 169 -12.94 -6.24 11.62
C SER A 169 -13.24 -7.74 11.47
N ARG A 170 -14.23 -8.23 12.23
CA ARG A 170 -14.70 -9.61 12.10
C ARG A 170 -15.74 -9.77 10.99
N ASP A 171 -15.99 -8.73 10.20
CA ASP A 171 -16.96 -8.80 9.11
C ASP A 171 -16.51 -9.82 8.06
N PRO A 172 -17.31 -10.87 7.81
CA PRO A 172 -16.98 -11.91 6.84
C PRO A 172 -16.87 -11.35 5.40
N ALA A 173 -17.46 -10.22 5.11
CA ALA A 173 -17.35 -9.57 3.80
C ALA A 173 -15.97 -8.93 3.55
N ASN A 174 -15.15 -8.74 4.59
CA ASN A 174 -13.81 -8.19 4.44
C ASN A 174 -12.89 -9.20 3.72
N LEU A 175 -12.35 -8.79 2.57
CA LEU A 175 -11.47 -9.62 1.73
C LEU A 175 -10.24 -10.15 2.47
N ALA A 176 -9.82 -9.52 3.56
CA ALA A 176 -8.71 -10.00 4.38
C ALA A 176 -8.96 -11.35 5.07
N HIS A 177 -10.22 -11.79 5.15
CA HIS A 177 -10.61 -13.08 5.75
C HIS A 177 -10.78 -14.21 4.73
N HIS A 178 -10.78 -13.89 3.46
CA HIS A 178 -11.00 -14.84 2.38
C HIS A 178 -9.74 -15.66 2.06
N GLY A 179 -9.95 -16.87 1.52
CA GLY A 179 -8.88 -17.64 0.89
C GLY A 179 -8.29 -16.89 -0.32
N LEU A 180 -7.15 -17.37 -0.81
CA LEU A 180 -6.43 -16.69 -1.90
C LEU A 180 -7.31 -16.52 -3.15
N ASP A 181 -8.01 -17.56 -3.57
CA ASP A 181 -8.82 -17.55 -4.80
C ASP A 181 -10.01 -16.58 -4.69
N ASP A 182 -10.75 -16.62 -3.57
CA ASP A 182 -11.88 -15.72 -3.34
C ASP A 182 -11.41 -14.26 -3.19
N MET A 183 -10.28 -14.05 -2.54
CA MET A 183 -9.64 -12.73 -2.44
C MET A 183 -9.27 -12.21 -3.81
N LEU A 184 -8.65 -13.02 -4.68
CA LEU A 184 -8.29 -12.64 -6.04
C LEU A 184 -9.51 -12.40 -6.93
N ALA A 185 -10.59 -13.17 -6.76
CA ALA A 185 -11.87 -12.94 -7.45
C ALA A 185 -12.46 -11.58 -7.04
N GLY A 186 -12.51 -11.28 -5.73
CA GLY A 186 -12.92 -9.97 -5.22
C GLY A 186 -12.03 -8.84 -5.72
N PHE A 187 -10.73 -9.05 -5.73
CA PHE A 187 -9.76 -8.07 -6.22
C PHE A 187 -9.93 -7.80 -7.73
N THR A 188 -10.17 -8.83 -8.53
CA THR A 188 -10.49 -8.68 -9.97
C THR A 188 -11.73 -7.78 -10.17
N ARG A 189 -12.78 -7.96 -9.36
CA ARG A 189 -13.97 -7.09 -9.41
C ARG A 189 -13.64 -5.64 -9.08
N ILE A 190 -12.82 -5.40 -8.06
CA ILE A 190 -12.33 -4.05 -7.70
C ILE A 190 -11.59 -3.42 -8.89
N LEU A 191 -10.65 -4.14 -9.48
CA LEU A 191 -9.88 -3.65 -10.63
C LEU A 191 -10.76 -3.36 -11.84
N THR A 192 -11.78 -4.18 -12.10
CA THR A 192 -12.79 -3.92 -13.14
C THR A 192 -13.53 -2.60 -12.90
N GLY A 193 -13.93 -2.35 -11.64
CA GLY A 193 -14.55 -1.07 -11.25
C GLY A 193 -13.59 0.11 -11.39
N CYS A 194 -12.33 -0.06 -11.00
CA CYS A 194 -11.29 0.96 -11.18
C CYS A 194 -11.08 1.31 -12.66
N ARG A 195 -11.11 0.32 -13.55
CA ARG A 195 -10.97 0.54 -15.00
C ARG A 195 -12.03 1.49 -15.55
N ALA A 196 -13.27 1.42 -15.05
CA ALA A 196 -14.35 2.33 -15.45
C ALA A 196 -14.09 3.80 -15.02
N LEU A 197 -13.29 4.01 -13.98
CA LEU A 197 -12.94 5.32 -13.45
C LEU A 197 -11.68 5.90 -14.10
N LEU A 198 -10.83 5.07 -14.71
CA LEU A 198 -9.59 5.51 -15.37
C LEU A 198 -9.88 6.38 -16.59
N ARG A 199 -9.12 7.46 -16.71
CA ARG A 199 -9.03 8.21 -17.97
C ARG A 199 -8.34 7.38 -19.07
N PRO A 200 -8.48 7.72 -20.34
CA PRO A 200 -7.63 7.13 -21.39
C PRO A 200 -6.14 7.27 -21.05
N GLY A 201 -5.39 6.18 -21.13
CA GLY A 201 -3.99 6.14 -20.75
C GLY A 201 -3.72 6.18 -19.24
N GLY A 202 -4.76 6.10 -18.41
CA GLY A 202 -4.61 5.98 -16.95
C GLY A 202 -3.95 4.66 -16.55
N ILE A 203 -3.21 4.70 -15.43
CA ILE A 203 -2.37 3.59 -14.95
C ILE A 203 -2.97 2.96 -13.70
N VAL A 204 -2.83 1.65 -13.57
CA VAL A 204 -3.06 0.91 -12.31
C VAL A 204 -1.71 0.40 -11.81
N ALA A 205 -1.31 0.80 -10.62
CA ALA A 205 -0.11 0.34 -9.95
C ALA A 205 -0.48 -0.50 -8.73
N VAL A 206 -0.20 -1.79 -8.76
CA VAL A 206 -0.48 -2.70 -7.64
C VAL A 206 0.81 -3.09 -6.96
N THR A 207 0.89 -2.88 -5.64
CA THR A 207 2.01 -3.37 -4.85
C THR A 207 1.70 -4.75 -4.29
N ALA A 208 2.49 -5.73 -4.70
CA ALA A 208 2.39 -7.10 -4.23
C ALA A 208 3.77 -7.65 -3.88
N ARG A 209 3.83 -8.66 -3.04
CA ARG A 209 5.06 -9.37 -2.73
C ARG A 209 4.77 -10.85 -2.55
N PRO A 210 5.69 -11.74 -2.91
CA PRO A 210 5.55 -13.15 -2.60
C PRO A 210 5.70 -13.39 -1.09
N TRP A 211 5.13 -14.49 -0.59
CA TRP A 211 5.36 -14.98 0.77
C TRP A 211 5.53 -16.50 0.78
N ARG A 212 5.92 -17.05 1.91
CA ARG A 212 5.96 -18.50 2.10
C ARG A 212 4.85 -18.96 3.04
N GLN A 213 4.12 -19.99 2.60
CA GLN A 213 3.10 -20.66 3.38
C GLN A 213 3.45 -22.15 3.46
N HIS A 214 3.56 -22.70 4.67
CA HIS A 214 3.99 -24.10 4.90
C HIS A 214 5.31 -24.51 4.22
N GLY A 215 6.17 -23.53 3.92
CA GLY A 215 7.45 -23.76 3.25
C GLY A 215 7.42 -23.48 1.75
N GLU A 216 6.27 -23.49 1.12
CA GLU A 216 6.09 -23.23 -0.30
C GLU A 216 5.99 -21.73 -0.61
N LEU A 217 6.48 -21.33 -1.78
CA LEU A 217 6.38 -19.95 -2.25
C LEU A 217 4.99 -19.70 -2.84
N VAL A 218 4.27 -18.74 -2.27
CA VAL A 218 3.05 -18.18 -2.87
C VAL A 218 3.43 -16.96 -3.69
N ASP A 219 3.35 -17.07 -5.02
CA ASP A 219 3.66 -15.99 -5.94
C ASP A 219 2.44 -15.07 -6.13
N LEU A 220 2.19 -14.21 -5.13
CA LEU A 220 1.10 -13.23 -5.22
C LEU A 220 1.29 -12.25 -6.39
N PRO A 221 2.50 -11.75 -6.72
CA PRO A 221 2.69 -10.90 -7.89
C PRO A 221 2.17 -11.51 -9.19
N ALA A 222 2.46 -12.78 -9.46
CA ALA A 222 1.94 -13.47 -10.64
C ALA A 222 0.41 -13.61 -10.61
N ALA A 223 -0.16 -13.94 -9.44
CA ALA A 223 -1.60 -14.04 -9.25
C ALA A 223 -2.32 -12.69 -9.43
N VAL A 224 -1.70 -11.60 -8.96
CA VAL A 224 -2.19 -10.23 -9.16
C VAL A 224 -2.16 -9.86 -10.64
N LEU A 225 -1.07 -10.13 -11.35
CA LEU A 225 -0.97 -9.88 -12.78
C LEU A 225 -2.08 -10.61 -13.56
N ALA A 226 -2.38 -11.85 -13.20
CA ALA A 226 -3.49 -12.61 -13.78
C ALA A 226 -4.86 -11.96 -13.46
N ALA A 227 -5.04 -11.40 -12.25
CA ALA A 227 -6.26 -10.68 -11.87
C ALA A 227 -6.43 -9.36 -12.65
N GLU A 228 -5.33 -8.61 -12.85
CA GLU A 228 -5.28 -7.40 -13.67
C GLU A 228 -5.68 -7.70 -15.11
N THR A 229 -5.12 -8.74 -15.71
CA THR A 229 -5.45 -9.18 -17.07
C THR A 229 -6.93 -9.58 -17.19
N ARG A 230 -7.46 -10.34 -16.21
CA ARG A 230 -8.91 -10.67 -16.16
C ARG A 230 -9.81 -9.45 -16.04
N ALA A 231 -9.34 -8.39 -15.38
CA ALA A 231 -10.06 -7.11 -15.29
C ALA A 231 -9.98 -6.29 -16.59
N GLY A 232 -9.29 -6.79 -17.63
CA GLY A 232 -9.10 -6.12 -18.91
C GLY A 232 -8.05 -5.00 -18.88
N LEU A 233 -7.10 -5.08 -17.96
CA LEU A 233 -5.92 -4.22 -17.92
C LEU A 233 -4.78 -4.86 -18.73
N ILE A 234 -3.92 -4.02 -19.30
CA ILE A 234 -2.76 -4.46 -20.10
C ILE A 234 -1.50 -4.21 -19.28
N PRO A 235 -0.68 -5.24 -18.99
CA PRO A 235 0.59 -5.06 -18.30
C PRO A 235 1.50 -4.07 -19.04
N ALA A 236 1.96 -3.05 -18.34
CA ALA A 236 2.82 -2.00 -18.93
C ALA A 236 4.25 -2.06 -18.40
N ALA A 237 4.46 -2.30 -17.11
CA ALA A 237 5.77 -2.35 -16.49
C ALA A 237 5.75 -3.16 -15.19
N CYS A 238 6.93 -3.64 -14.78
CA CYS A 238 7.14 -4.25 -13.47
C CYS A 238 8.32 -3.56 -12.80
N HIS A 239 8.10 -3.05 -11.58
CA HIS A 239 9.12 -2.37 -10.79
C HIS A 239 9.38 -3.11 -9.48
N VAL A 240 10.63 -3.11 -9.06
CA VAL A 240 11.01 -3.66 -7.75
C VAL A 240 11.17 -2.54 -6.75
N ALA A 241 10.27 -2.45 -5.76
CA ALA A 241 10.44 -1.56 -4.62
C ALA A 241 11.49 -2.14 -3.66
N LEU A 242 12.69 -1.59 -3.69
CA LEU A 242 13.82 -2.06 -2.90
C LEU A 242 13.60 -1.73 -1.42
N LEU A 243 13.42 -2.75 -0.58
CA LEU A 243 13.29 -2.62 0.87
C LEU A 243 14.69 -2.65 1.56
N ALA A 244 15.60 -1.82 1.06
CA ALA A 244 16.92 -1.63 1.63
C ALA A 244 17.38 -0.17 1.44
N GLY A 245 18.16 0.34 2.39
CA GLY A 245 18.92 1.55 2.22
C GLY A 245 20.24 1.25 1.51
N LEU A 246 20.63 2.10 0.59
CA LEU A 246 21.95 2.05 -0.06
C LEU A 246 22.92 2.94 0.72
N ARG A 247 24.10 2.42 1.04
CA ARG A 247 25.17 3.14 1.77
C ARG A 247 26.51 2.78 1.13
N GLY A 248 26.97 3.62 0.21
CA GLY A 248 28.11 3.27 -0.65
C GLY A 248 27.81 1.99 -1.42
N ASP A 249 28.67 1.01 -1.29
CA ASP A 249 28.58 -0.33 -1.90
C ASP A 249 27.73 -1.33 -1.08
N HIS A 250 27.21 -0.91 0.11
CA HIS A 250 26.49 -1.80 1.00
C HIS A 250 24.98 -1.56 0.95
N ARG A 251 24.21 -2.66 1.14
CA ARG A 251 22.76 -2.65 1.32
C ARG A 251 22.42 -2.86 2.79
N VAL A 252 21.74 -1.88 3.38
CA VAL A 252 21.17 -1.99 4.72
C VAL A 252 19.75 -2.49 4.60
N ALA A 253 19.51 -3.77 4.89
CA ALA A 253 18.17 -4.37 4.81
C ALA A 253 17.19 -3.64 5.73
N ARG A 254 16.03 -3.31 5.19
CA ARG A 254 14.90 -2.71 5.92
C ARG A 254 13.65 -3.57 5.71
N PRO A 255 13.67 -4.79 6.24
CA PRO A 255 12.59 -5.73 6.01
C PRO A 255 11.28 -5.15 6.52
N SER A 256 10.21 -5.40 5.77
CA SER A 256 8.88 -5.15 6.28
C SER A 256 8.64 -6.05 7.50
N PHE A 257 7.73 -5.62 8.34
CA PHE A 257 7.28 -6.39 9.49
C PHE A 257 7.02 -7.88 9.17
N PHE A 258 6.35 -8.17 8.06
CA PHE A 258 6.05 -9.54 7.62
C PHE A 258 7.30 -10.34 7.22
N GLN A 259 8.30 -9.69 6.66
CA GLN A 259 9.57 -10.36 6.33
C GLN A 259 10.33 -10.76 7.59
N LEU A 260 10.28 -9.95 8.65
CA LEU A 260 10.92 -10.27 9.93
C LEU A 260 10.33 -11.55 10.55
N ASP A 261 9.02 -11.74 10.50
CA ASP A 261 8.38 -12.97 11.01
C ASP A 261 8.79 -14.20 10.19
N ASN A 262 8.82 -14.09 8.86
CA ASN A 262 9.27 -15.17 7.99
C ASN A 262 10.75 -15.53 8.20
N ILE A 263 11.63 -14.54 8.35
CA ILE A 263 13.06 -14.75 8.64
C ILE A 263 13.23 -15.48 9.97
N ARG A 264 12.48 -15.13 11.00
CA ARG A 264 12.52 -15.79 12.32
C ARG A 264 12.03 -17.22 12.27
N LYS A 265 10.91 -17.47 11.57
CA LYS A 265 10.39 -18.84 11.37
C LYS A 265 11.40 -19.70 10.60
N ALA A 266 12.07 -19.15 9.59
CA ALA A 266 13.11 -19.85 8.85
C ALA A 266 14.33 -20.18 9.74
N ARG A 267 14.81 -19.21 10.54
CA ARG A 267 15.95 -19.43 11.46
C ARG A 267 15.66 -20.50 12.50
N ARG A 268 14.46 -20.55 13.08
CA ARG A 268 14.06 -21.59 14.04
C ARG A 268 14.04 -22.99 13.44
N ARG A 269 13.87 -23.14 12.11
CA ARG A 269 13.89 -24.42 11.40
C ARG A 269 15.31 -24.89 11.07
N VAL A 270 16.26 -23.96 10.95
CA VAL A 270 17.66 -24.25 10.58
C VAL A 270 18.54 -24.45 11.82
N SER A 271 18.12 -24.01 13.00
CA SER A 271 18.78 -24.32 14.27
C SER A 271 17.98 -25.41 14.99
N PRO A 272 18.28 -26.70 14.77
CA PRO A 272 17.81 -27.75 15.70
C PRO A 272 18.46 -27.44 17.03
N GLY A 273 17.68 -27.49 18.11
CA GLY A 273 18.14 -27.10 19.44
C GLY A 273 19.46 -27.77 19.82
N THR A 274 20.40 -26.96 20.25
CA THR A 274 21.45 -27.30 21.21
C THR A 274 20.89 -27.04 22.58
#